data_4b3ef5b37b816bc00b6ddb12dc62f5d6
#
_entry.id   4b3ef5b37b816bc00b6ddb12dc62f5d6
#
_cell.length_a   1.000
_cell.length_b   1.000
_cell.length_c   1.000
_cell.angle_alpha   90.00
_cell.angle_beta   90.00
_cell.angle_gamma   90.00
#
_symmetry.space_group_name_H-M   'P 1'
#
loop_
_entity.id
_entity.type
_entity.pdbx_description
1 polymer ?
#
loop_
_entity_poly.entity_id
_entity_poly.type
_entity_poly.pdbx_seq_one_letter_code
_entity_poly.pdbx_strand_id
1 'polypeptide(L)'
;MVPDGWKNQSPTSLFKLFSGFAFKSTDAQESGTKWLKIANVGIGEIKWDADSFLPEHFLLEHKKFALSKGDIVVALTRPTLGNKLKVARLTKESDTSLLNQRVAKIVCKDDGDSEFVFQLLRSDEFAYRINVGLLGTDPPNLSVKVLEDFTVGCPPLPEQRKIAKILSTWDKAIATTEKLIEASKQQKKALMQQLLTGKKRLINPETGKAFEGEWEEVKLGDVCSKVTDGAHHSPQSVEVGYPMFSVKDMRSTGFFENTARHISDGDFKALVKQNCKPEINDILIAKDGSILKYCFVVKEEVQGVILSSIALLRPKLNKIFPQFIAQYFSQDSVKFFVGKALTSGSGVPRIILKDFKGIHIRIPSVPEQQKIASVLTAADQEIEMLEAKLAHFKQEKKALMQQLLTGKRRVTVDIDI
;
A
#
# COMPACT_ATOMS: atom_id res chain seq x y z
N MET A 1 18.83 20.20 24.16
CA MET A 1 18.15 20.82 25.32
C MET A 1 16.66 20.47 25.20
N VAL A 2 16.03 20.14 26.33
CA VAL A 2 14.57 20.00 26.40
C VAL A 2 13.94 21.34 26.79
N PRO A 3 12.68 21.60 26.44
CA PRO A 3 11.96 22.84 26.77
C PRO A 3 11.78 23.00 28.29
N ASP A 4 11.52 24.23 28.72
CA ASP A 4 11.19 24.52 30.14
C ASP A 4 10.00 23.68 30.60
N GLY A 5 10.11 23.13 31.81
CA GLY A 5 9.11 22.25 32.40
C GLY A 5 9.18 20.78 31.94
N TRP A 6 9.99 20.45 30.92
CA TRP A 6 10.29 19.07 30.58
C TRP A 6 11.51 18.57 31.36
N LYS A 7 11.49 17.27 31.68
CA LYS A 7 12.66 16.60 32.30
C LYS A 7 13.35 15.75 31.21
N ASN A 8 14.68 15.78 31.18
CA ASN A 8 15.45 14.86 30.33
C ASN A 8 15.86 13.67 31.23
N GLN A 9 15.24 12.53 31.00
CA GLN A 9 15.41 11.36 31.87
C GLN A 9 15.32 10.04 31.08
N SER A 10 15.81 8.95 31.71
CA SER A 10 15.73 7.62 31.10
C SER A 10 14.29 7.23 30.80
N PRO A 11 14.01 6.53 29.69
CA PRO A 11 12.70 5.96 29.41
C PRO A 11 12.14 5.09 30.55
N THR A 12 13.02 4.50 31.36
CA THR A 12 12.63 3.67 32.51
C THR A 12 11.93 4.46 33.63
N SER A 13 11.98 5.80 33.58
CA SER A 13 11.16 6.63 34.47
C SER A 13 9.67 6.59 34.11
N LEU A 14 9.35 6.43 32.84
CA LEU A 14 7.97 6.42 32.33
C LEU A 14 7.32 5.03 32.37
N PHE A 15 8.11 3.97 32.19
CA PHE A 15 7.59 2.60 32.13
C PHE A 15 8.66 1.58 32.57
N LYS A 16 8.21 0.36 32.84
CA LYS A 16 9.08 -0.82 33.02
C LYS A 16 8.74 -1.90 31.99
N LEU A 17 9.75 -2.73 31.64
CA LEU A 17 9.60 -3.93 30.87
C LEU A 17 9.19 -5.09 31.76
N PHE A 18 8.07 -5.71 31.47
CA PHE A 18 7.64 -6.95 32.15
C PHE A 18 7.74 -8.10 31.13
N SER A 19 8.79 -8.92 31.26
CA SER A 19 9.06 -10.04 30.37
C SER A 19 8.08 -11.19 30.60
N GLY A 20 7.77 -11.91 29.52
CA GLY A 20 6.88 -13.06 29.58
C GLY A 20 7.51 -14.33 30.17
N PHE A 21 6.78 -15.43 30.11
CA PHE A 21 7.16 -16.72 30.64
C PHE A 21 7.83 -17.61 29.59
N ALA A 22 8.74 -18.48 30.05
CA ALA A 22 9.48 -19.41 29.20
C ALA A 22 8.69 -20.71 29.00
N PHE A 23 7.56 -20.64 28.28
CA PHE A 23 6.83 -21.85 27.91
C PHE A 23 7.69 -22.73 27.02
N LYS A 24 7.56 -24.05 27.17
CA LYS A 24 8.30 -25.03 26.39
C LYS A 24 7.68 -25.16 24.99
N SER A 25 8.48 -25.48 24.00
CA SER A 25 7.99 -25.75 22.64
C SER A 25 7.06 -27.00 22.60
N THR A 26 7.25 -27.91 23.54
CA THR A 26 6.40 -29.10 23.73
C THR A 26 5.00 -28.79 24.25
N ASP A 27 4.79 -27.58 24.83
CA ASP A 27 3.48 -27.15 25.31
C ASP A 27 2.61 -26.58 24.16
N ALA A 28 3.17 -26.43 22.96
CA ALA A 28 2.45 -25.88 21.81
C ALA A 28 1.36 -26.86 21.33
N GLN A 29 0.18 -26.31 21.04
CA GLN A 29 -1.00 -27.02 20.56
C GLN A 29 -1.55 -26.36 19.28
N GLU A 30 -2.43 -27.06 18.56
CA GLU A 30 -3.12 -26.55 17.37
C GLU A 30 -4.26 -25.57 17.72
N SER A 31 -4.77 -25.64 18.94
CA SER A 31 -5.82 -24.75 19.45
C SER A 31 -5.67 -24.51 20.95
N GLY A 32 -6.35 -23.49 21.49
CA GLY A 32 -6.30 -23.13 22.91
C GLY A 32 -6.06 -21.66 23.15
N THR A 33 -5.32 -21.32 24.21
CA THR A 33 -4.93 -19.95 24.52
C THR A 33 -3.82 -19.47 23.58
N LYS A 34 -4.01 -18.34 22.90
CA LYS A 34 -3.01 -17.74 22.01
C LYS A 34 -1.68 -17.52 22.75
N TRP A 35 -0.58 -17.86 22.10
CA TRP A 35 0.77 -17.64 22.60
C TRP A 35 1.46 -16.52 21.82
N LEU A 36 1.59 -15.34 22.44
CA LEU A 36 2.20 -14.19 21.80
C LEU A 36 3.72 -14.29 21.82
N LYS A 37 4.30 -14.52 20.64
CA LYS A 37 5.74 -14.64 20.38
C LYS A 37 6.28 -13.42 19.65
N ILE A 38 7.61 -13.30 19.50
CA ILE A 38 8.24 -12.19 18.75
C ILE A 38 7.78 -12.08 17.30
N ALA A 39 7.42 -13.18 16.67
CA ALA A 39 6.91 -13.18 15.29
C ALA A 39 5.55 -12.47 15.18
N ASN A 40 4.76 -12.47 16.24
CA ASN A 40 3.47 -11.81 16.28
C ASN A 40 3.56 -10.29 16.52
N VAL A 41 4.69 -9.78 17.04
CA VAL A 41 4.85 -8.35 17.33
C VAL A 41 5.35 -7.64 16.06
N GLY A 42 4.45 -6.91 15.41
CA GLY A 42 4.74 -6.07 14.25
C GLY A 42 5.10 -4.63 14.66
N ILE A 43 5.05 -3.73 13.67
CA ILE A 43 5.25 -2.29 13.86
C ILE A 43 3.87 -1.65 14.01
N GLY A 44 3.45 -1.40 15.26
CA GLY A 44 2.16 -0.80 15.59
C GLY A 44 0.98 -1.77 15.64
N GLU A 45 1.14 -3.02 15.24
CA GLU A 45 0.08 -4.03 15.16
C GLU A 45 0.53 -5.41 15.64
N ILE A 46 -0.41 -6.22 16.11
CA ILE A 46 -0.21 -7.64 16.37
C ILE A 46 -0.60 -8.43 15.13
N LYS A 47 0.28 -9.35 14.70
CA LYS A 47 0.08 -10.24 13.56
C LYS A 47 -0.12 -11.66 14.04
N TRP A 48 -1.25 -12.24 13.72
CA TRP A 48 -1.60 -13.62 14.06
C TRP A 48 -1.43 -14.59 12.87
N ASP A 49 -0.58 -14.24 11.89
CA ASP A 49 -0.35 -15.06 10.68
C ASP A 49 0.34 -16.40 10.97
N ALA A 50 1.07 -16.46 12.10
CA ALA A 50 1.71 -17.66 12.60
C ALA A 50 1.14 -17.97 14.00
N ASP A 51 -0.10 -18.43 14.07
CA ASP A 51 -0.76 -18.74 15.32
C ASP A 51 -0.07 -19.91 16.02
N SER A 52 0.11 -19.76 17.32
CA SER A 52 0.60 -20.75 18.25
C SER A 52 -0.27 -20.70 19.47
N PHE A 53 -0.67 -21.86 19.94
CA PHE A 53 -1.54 -21.95 21.09
C PHE A 53 -0.87 -22.73 22.21
N LEU A 54 -1.31 -22.46 23.43
CA LEU A 54 -0.97 -23.16 24.66
C LEU A 54 -2.24 -23.79 25.22
N PRO A 55 -2.15 -24.80 26.13
CA PRO A 55 -3.32 -25.36 26.83
C PRO A 55 -4.18 -24.25 27.44
N GLU A 56 -5.49 -24.36 27.36
CA GLU A 56 -6.42 -23.34 27.88
C GLU A 56 -6.24 -23.04 29.35
N HIS A 57 -5.97 -24.09 30.15
CA HIS A 57 -5.77 -23.95 31.60
C HIS A 57 -4.54 -23.10 31.95
N PHE A 58 -3.54 -22.96 31.05
CA PHE A 58 -2.39 -22.11 31.26
C PHE A 58 -2.75 -20.64 31.44
N LEU A 59 -3.89 -20.20 30.91
CA LEU A 59 -4.37 -18.82 31.10
C LEU A 59 -4.67 -18.54 32.59
N LEU A 60 -5.16 -19.55 33.33
CA LEU A 60 -5.42 -19.45 34.76
C LEU A 60 -4.15 -19.65 35.58
N GLU A 61 -3.35 -20.69 35.26
CA GLU A 61 -2.11 -21.00 35.97
C GLU A 61 -1.05 -19.91 35.84
N HIS A 62 -0.96 -19.30 34.65
CA HIS A 62 0.00 -18.25 34.31
C HIS A 62 -0.65 -16.86 34.19
N LYS A 63 -1.71 -16.59 34.95
CA LYS A 63 -2.49 -15.33 34.91
C LYS A 63 -1.62 -14.06 34.94
N LYS A 64 -0.48 -14.10 35.65
CA LYS A 64 0.48 -12.99 35.69
C LYS A 64 1.00 -12.57 34.32
N PHE A 65 1.08 -13.50 33.38
CA PHE A 65 1.59 -13.30 32.03
C PHE A 65 0.47 -13.16 30.98
N ALA A 66 -0.78 -13.11 31.43
CA ALA A 66 -1.91 -12.88 30.53
C ALA A 66 -1.89 -11.45 30.01
N LEU A 67 -2.16 -11.33 28.72
CA LEU A 67 -2.34 -10.09 28.00
C LEU A 67 -3.81 -9.90 27.63
N SER A 68 -4.24 -8.66 27.67
CA SER A 68 -5.60 -8.25 27.34
C SER A 68 -5.58 -7.02 26.42
N LYS A 69 -6.75 -6.69 25.89
CA LYS A 69 -6.94 -5.47 25.11
C LYS A 69 -6.43 -4.23 25.84
N GLY A 70 -5.71 -3.39 25.12
CA GLY A 70 -5.06 -2.19 25.67
C GLY A 70 -3.60 -2.40 26.03
N ASP A 71 -3.14 -3.63 26.28
CA ASP A 71 -1.76 -3.91 26.62
C ASP A 71 -0.80 -3.57 25.46
N ILE A 72 0.31 -2.94 25.82
CA ILE A 72 1.39 -2.63 24.88
C ILE A 72 2.49 -3.65 25.07
N VAL A 73 2.96 -4.21 23.95
CA VAL A 73 4.02 -5.22 23.95
C VAL A 73 5.16 -4.80 23.01
N VAL A 74 6.38 -5.19 23.37
CA VAL A 74 7.59 -4.94 22.60
C VAL A 74 8.41 -6.22 22.45
N ALA A 75 8.95 -6.46 21.27
CA ALA A 75 9.87 -7.57 21.05
C ALA A 75 11.19 -7.29 21.77
N LEU A 76 11.69 -8.24 22.57
CA LEU A 76 12.96 -8.12 23.24
C LEU A 76 14.12 -8.57 22.34
N THR A 77 14.00 -9.69 21.64
CA THR A 77 15.02 -10.18 20.72
C THR A 77 14.75 -9.66 19.31
N ARG A 78 15.79 -9.12 18.65
CA ARG A 78 15.70 -8.44 17.36
C ARG A 78 14.55 -7.40 17.37
N PRO A 79 14.62 -6.42 18.30
CA PRO A 79 13.50 -5.54 18.62
C PRO A 79 13.17 -4.54 17.52
N THR A 80 14.05 -4.37 16.54
CA THR A 80 13.86 -3.41 15.45
C THR A 80 13.76 -4.09 14.10
N LEU A 81 13.08 -3.43 13.17
CA LEU A 81 13.03 -3.74 11.75
C LEU A 81 13.32 -2.44 10.99
N GLY A 82 14.54 -2.32 10.44
CA GLY A 82 15.05 -1.05 9.95
C GLY A 82 15.07 0.00 11.08
N ASN A 83 14.53 1.18 10.81
CA ASN A 83 14.46 2.28 11.77
C ASN A 83 13.13 2.30 12.57
N LYS A 84 12.51 1.15 12.81
CA LYS A 84 11.27 1.02 13.55
C LYS A 84 11.39 -0.03 14.65
N LEU A 85 10.86 0.28 15.83
CA LEU A 85 10.74 -0.67 16.92
C LEU A 85 9.55 -1.59 16.68
N LYS A 86 9.72 -2.90 16.90
CA LYS A 86 8.62 -3.86 16.94
C LYS A 86 7.87 -3.71 18.25
N VAL A 87 6.93 -2.81 18.26
CA VAL A 87 6.03 -2.50 19.37
C VAL A 87 4.60 -2.44 18.86
N ALA A 88 3.69 -3.04 19.59
CA ALA A 88 2.29 -3.12 19.19
C ALA A 88 1.36 -3.05 20.41
N ARG A 89 0.08 -2.74 20.15
CA ARG A 89 -0.97 -2.75 21.16
C ARG A 89 -2.02 -3.80 20.80
N LEU A 90 -2.47 -4.56 21.78
CA LEU A 90 -3.61 -5.45 21.62
C LEU A 90 -4.88 -4.63 21.50
N THR A 91 -5.61 -4.77 20.39
CA THR A 91 -6.77 -3.90 20.09
C THR A 91 -8.12 -4.61 20.20
N LYS A 92 -8.13 -5.94 20.20
CA LYS A 92 -9.33 -6.77 20.22
C LYS A 92 -9.40 -7.61 21.49
N GLU A 93 -10.58 -7.90 21.99
CA GLU A 93 -10.79 -8.86 23.09
C GLU A 93 -10.28 -10.26 22.72
N SER A 94 -10.42 -10.64 21.43
CA SER A 94 -9.91 -11.91 20.89
C SER A 94 -8.37 -12.00 20.82
N ASP A 95 -7.66 -10.93 21.18
CA ASP A 95 -6.19 -10.92 21.27
C ASP A 95 -5.68 -11.38 22.65
N THR A 96 -6.57 -11.74 23.58
CA THR A 96 -6.18 -12.36 24.87
C THR A 96 -5.22 -13.50 24.62
N SER A 97 -4.06 -13.45 25.28
CA SER A 97 -2.93 -14.34 24.99
C SER A 97 -1.97 -14.43 26.15
N LEU A 98 -1.08 -15.40 26.11
CA LEU A 98 0.02 -15.53 27.07
C LEU A 98 1.32 -15.00 26.48
N LEU A 99 2.03 -14.20 27.28
CA LEU A 99 3.25 -13.48 26.92
C LEU A 99 4.49 -14.39 26.96
N ASN A 100 5.18 -14.53 25.81
CA ASN A 100 6.43 -15.28 25.71
C ASN A 100 7.61 -14.49 26.32
N GLN A 101 8.61 -15.21 26.88
CA GLN A 101 9.82 -14.64 27.50
C GLN A 101 10.62 -13.67 26.60
N ARG A 102 10.49 -13.77 25.28
CA ARG A 102 11.21 -12.88 24.31
C ARG A 102 10.38 -11.67 23.90
N VAL A 103 9.27 -11.45 24.57
CA VAL A 103 8.42 -10.26 24.43
C VAL A 103 8.21 -9.66 25.81
N ALA A 104 8.17 -8.35 25.91
CA ALA A 104 7.80 -7.69 27.15
C ALA A 104 6.51 -6.90 26.99
N LYS A 105 5.69 -6.91 28.04
CA LYS A 105 4.61 -5.94 28.26
C LYS A 105 5.21 -4.64 28.79
N ILE A 106 4.78 -3.53 28.25
CA ILE A 106 5.10 -2.20 28.76
C ILE A 106 4.14 -1.89 29.90
N VAL A 107 4.68 -1.69 31.09
CA VAL A 107 3.89 -1.31 32.27
C VAL A 107 4.26 0.13 32.63
N CYS A 108 3.35 1.06 32.35
CA CYS A 108 3.57 2.47 32.66
C CYS A 108 3.66 2.71 34.15
N LYS A 109 4.50 3.68 34.56
CA LYS A 109 4.62 4.20 35.90
C LYS A 109 3.74 5.45 36.07
N ASP A 110 3.68 6.01 37.28
CA ASP A 110 2.83 7.15 37.60
C ASP A 110 3.16 8.40 36.76
N ASP A 111 4.43 8.57 36.36
CA ASP A 111 4.89 9.67 35.49
C ASP A 111 4.71 9.41 33.98
N GLY A 112 4.18 8.25 33.57
CA GLY A 112 4.08 7.84 32.18
C GLY A 112 2.63 7.60 31.71
N ASP A 113 2.12 8.47 30.83
CA ASP A 113 0.86 8.22 30.14
C ASP A 113 1.00 7.11 29.09
N SER A 114 0.13 6.10 29.13
CA SER A 114 0.21 4.91 28.28
C SER A 114 0.15 5.23 26.78
N GLU A 115 -0.69 6.20 26.38
CA GLU A 115 -0.78 6.62 24.97
C GLU A 115 0.48 7.38 24.53
N PHE A 116 1.00 8.26 25.39
CA PHE A 116 2.24 8.96 25.12
C PHE A 116 3.43 8.00 25.00
N VAL A 117 3.56 7.06 25.93
CA VAL A 117 4.60 6.02 25.89
C VAL A 117 4.50 5.20 24.59
N PHE A 118 3.30 4.81 24.18
CA PHE A 118 3.10 4.08 22.92
C PHE A 118 3.55 4.90 21.72
N GLN A 119 3.23 6.19 21.65
CA GLN A 119 3.69 7.06 20.55
C GLN A 119 5.21 7.29 20.61
N LEU A 120 5.79 7.45 21.80
CA LEU A 120 7.23 7.59 22.00
C LEU A 120 8.00 6.37 21.47
N LEU A 121 7.57 5.17 21.85
CA LEU A 121 8.17 3.90 21.40
C LEU A 121 8.09 3.70 19.87
N ARG A 122 7.10 4.29 19.20
CA ARG A 122 6.92 4.22 17.74
C ARG A 122 7.70 5.28 16.97
N SER A 123 8.36 6.22 17.66
CA SER A 123 9.13 7.28 17.00
C SER A 123 10.43 6.76 16.38
N ASP A 124 10.83 7.38 15.26
CA ASP A 124 12.09 7.05 14.57
C ASP A 124 13.30 7.33 15.49
N GLU A 125 13.26 8.41 16.29
CA GLU A 125 14.32 8.77 17.24
C GLU A 125 14.50 7.69 18.30
N PHE A 126 13.41 7.19 18.90
CA PHE A 126 13.48 6.14 19.90
C PHE A 126 14.05 4.84 19.32
N ALA A 127 13.59 4.44 18.14
CA ALA A 127 14.11 3.24 17.45
C ALA A 127 15.59 3.39 17.09
N TYR A 128 16.02 4.58 16.68
CA TYR A 128 17.45 4.88 16.44
C TYR A 128 18.29 4.72 17.69
N ARG A 129 17.85 5.27 18.85
CA ARG A 129 18.56 5.12 20.14
C ARG A 129 18.68 3.66 20.55
N ILE A 130 17.62 2.88 20.37
CA ILE A 130 17.67 1.43 20.62
C ILE A 130 18.69 0.76 19.69
N ASN A 131 18.67 1.06 18.39
CA ASN A 131 19.63 0.47 17.45
C ASN A 131 21.08 0.78 17.83
N VAL A 132 21.38 2.01 18.24
CA VAL A 132 22.73 2.40 18.71
C VAL A 132 23.11 1.61 19.96
N GLY A 133 22.23 1.48 20.93
CA GLY A 133 22.48 0.74 22.17
C GLY A 133 22.62 -0.79 21.98
N LEU A 134 22.21 -1.31 20.82
CA LEU A 134 22.32 -2.74 20.48
C LEU A 134 23.51 -3.08 19.60
N LEU A 135 24.33 -2.10 19.20
CA LEU A 135 25.51 -2.35 18.38
C LEU A 135 26.48 -3.32 19.07
N GLY A 136 26.97 -4.30 18.32
CA GLY A 136 27.89 -5.31 18.81
C GLY A 136 27.27 -6.47 19.59
N THR A 137 25.93 -6.56 19.67
CA THR A 137 25.23 -7.69 20.28
C THR A 137 24.64 -8.63 19.21
N ASP A 138 24.81 -9.96 19.36
CA ASP A 138 24.22 -10.95 18.46
C ASP A 138 23.69 -12.16 19.25
N PRO A 139 22.39 -12.46 19.21
CA PRO A 139 21.35 -11.60 18.64
C PRO A 139 21.11 -10.33 19.46
N PRO A 140 20.76 -9.20 18.80
CA PRO A 140 20.45 -7.98 19.51
C PRO A 140 19.24 -8.18 20.43
N ASN A 141 19.39 -7.82 21.71
CA ASN A 141 18.37 -8.04 22.75
C ASN A 141 18.13 -6.78 23.58
N LEU A 142 16.91 -6.26 23.55
CA LEU A 142 16.50 -5.09 24.31
C LEU A 142 16.43 -5.43 25.80
N SER A 143 17.27 -4.80 26.59
CA SER A 143 17.34 -4.92 28.03
C SER A 143 17.01 -3.58 28.72
N VAL A 144 16.78 -3.62 30.02
CA VAL A 144 16.60 -2.40 30.83
C VAL A 144 17.83 -1.49 30.73
N LYS A 145 19.04 -2.07 30.72
CA LYS A 145 20.30 -1.32 30.57
C LYS A 145 20.33 -0.48 29.31
N VAL A 146 19.91 -1.03 28.17
CA VAL A 146 19.86 -0.30 26.90
C VAL A 146 18.93 0.93 27.00
N LEU A 147 17.84 0.84 27.77
CA LEU A 147 16.94 1.97 28.03
C LEU A 147 17.53 2.99 28.99
N GLU A 148 18.41 2.56 29.88
CA GLU A 148 19.10 3.46 30.88
C GLU A 148 20.26 4.20 30.24
N ASP A 149 20.81 3.71 29.12
CA ASP A 149 21.98 4.30 28.45
C ASP A 149 21.63 5.57 27.64
N PHE A 150 20.35 5.95 27.54
CA PHE A 150 19.95 7.18 26.87
C PHE A 150 18.79 7.88 27.58
N THR A 151 18.59 9.14 27.23
CA THR A 151 17.52 9.97 27.82
C THR A 151 16.54 10.41 26.75
N VAL A 152 15.29 10.67 27.17
CA VAL A 152 14.21 11.23 26.36
C VAL A 152 13.63 12.46 27.06
N GLY A 153 13.07 13.37 26.29
CA GLY A 153 12.32 14.49 26.84
C GLY A 153 10.97 14.01 27.38
N CYS A 154 10.75 14.25 28.67
CA CYS A 154 9.53 13.84 29.35
C CYS A 154 8.72 15.08 29.75
N PRO A 155 7.60 15.39 29.10
CA PRO A 155 6.68 16.45 29.48
C PRO A 155 5.91 16.09 30.77
N PRO A 156 5.30 17.07 31.46
CA PRO A 156 4.31 16.81 32.49
C PRO A 156 3.12 15.99 31.95
N LEU A 157 2.47 15.19 32.82
CA LEU A 157 1.36 14.30 32.43
C LEU A 157 0.24 14.98 31.60
N PRO A 158 -0.23 16.20 31.94
CA PRO A 158 -1.26 16.86 31.12
C PRO A 158 -0.79 17.08 29.67
N GLU A 159 0.49 17.45 29.50
CA GLU A 159 1.07 17.66 28.17
C GLU A 159 1.29 16.32 27.44
N GLN A 160 1.73 15.27 28.15
CA GLN A 160 1.81 13.91 27.60
C GLN A 160 0.46 13.49 27.00
N ARG A 161 -0.64 13.63 27.77
CA ARG A 161 -2.00 13.29 27.34
C ARG A 161 -2.44 14.10 26.13
N LYS A 162 -2.14 15.40 26.09
CA LYS A 162 -2.48 16.26 24.95
C LYS A 162 -1.73 15.86 23.69
N ILE A 163 -0.41 15.62 23.78
CA ILE A 163 0.43 15.13 22.69
C ILE A 163 -0.10 13.78 22.18
N ALA A 164 -0.35 12.86 23.10
CA ALA A 164 -0.88 11.52 22.78
C ALA A 164 -2.24 11.61 22.07
N LYS A 165 -3.14 12.47 22.55
CA LYS A 165 -4.45 12.70 21.92
C LYS A 165 -4.31 13.22 20.48
N ILE A 166 -3.40 14.16 20.24
CA ILE A 166 -3.13 14.67 18.89
C ILE A 166 -2.65 13.52 18.00
N LEU A 167 -1.60 12.79 18.39
CA LEU A 167 -0.99 11.75 17.58
C LEU A 167 -1.94 10.55 17.36
N SER A 168 -2.74 10.18 18.37
CA SER A 168 -3.74 9.11 18.22
C SER A 168 -4.91 9.49 17.31
N THR A 169 -5.25 10.78 17.21
CA THR A 169 -6.23 11.27 16.24
C THR A 169 -5.74 11.03 14.80
N TRP A 170 -4.45 11.28 14.55
CA TRP A 170 -3.83 10.96 13.26
C TRP A 170 -3.80 9.45 12.98
N ASP A 171 -3.52 8.62 14.01
CA ASP A 171 -3.59 7.16 13.85
C ASP A 171 -4.97 6.69 13.43
N LYS A 172 -6.02 7.23 14.06
CA LYS A 172 -7.41 6.93 13.70
C LYS A 172 -7.74 7.37 12.28
N ALA A 173 -7.30 8.56 11.87
CA ALA A 173 -7.50 9.07 10.51
C ALA A 173 -6.81 8.18 9.46
N ILE A 174 -5.55 7.78 9.72
CA ILE A 174 -4.79 6.85 8.87
C ILE A 174 -5.53 5.51 8.76
N ALA A 175 -5.87 4.87 9.87
CA ALA A 175 -6.53 3.57 9.88
C ALA A 175 -7.92 3.60 9.20
N THR A 176 -8.67 4.70 9.38
CA THR A 176 -9.97 4.88 8.71
C THR A 176 -9.78 5.03 7.20
N THR A 177 -8.80 5.81 6.77
CA THR A 177 -8.53 6.00 5.34
C THR A 177 -8.05 4.71 4.68
N GLU A 178 -7.22 3.90 5.35
CA GLU A 178 -6.81 2.57 4.86
C GLU A 178 -8.00 1.63 4.67
N LYS A 179 -8.95 1.62 5.61
CA LYS A 179 -10.20 0.84 5.47
C LYS A 179 -11.08 1.34 4.33
N LEU A 180 -11.18 2.66 4.13
CA LEU A 180 -11.93 3.24 3.01
C LEU A 180 -11.32 2.84 1.66
N ILE A 181 -9.98 2.90 1.52
CA ILE A 181 -9.28 2.47 0.31
C ILE A 181 -9.62 1.00 -0.01
N GLU A 182 -9.54 0.12 0.98
CA GLU A 182 -9.85 -1.30 0.78
C GLU A 182 -11.32 -1.52 0.39
N ALA A 183 -12.25 -0.84 1.05
CA ALA A 183 -13.67 -0.91 0.71
C ALA A 183 -13.96 -0.38 -0.70
N SER A 184 -13.37 0.75 -1.10
CA SER A 184 -13.53 1.31 -2.44
C SER A 184 -12.93 0.39 -3.52
N LYS A 185 -11.78 -0.27 -3.24
CA LYS A 185 -11.19 -1.27 -4.14
C LYS A 185 -12.11 -2.49 -4.32
N GLN A 186 -12.69 -2.99 -3.25
CA GLN A 186 -13.64 -4.11 -3.30
C GLN A 186 -14.93 -3.72 -4.03
N GLN A 187 -15.46 -2.52 -3.77
CA GLN A 187 -16.62 -1.99 -4.47
C GLN A 187 -16.36 -1.85 -5.98
N LYS A 188 -15.22 -1.26 -6.38
CA LYS A 188 -14.84 -1.18 -7.80
C LYS A 188 -14.77 -2.56 -8.43
N LYS A 189 -14.13 -3.54 -7.76
CA LYS A 189 -14.05 -4.91 -8.26
C LYS A 189 -15.43 -5.53 -8.50
N ALA A 190 -16.36 -5.34 -7.57
CA ALA A 190 -17.75 -5.80 -7.73
C ALA A 190 -18.48 -5.09 -8.88
N LEU A 191 -18.31 -3.77 -9.03
CA LEU A 191 -18.85 -3.01 -10.15
C LEU A 191 -18.32 -3.50 -11.49
N MET A 192 -17.01 -3.74 -11.59
CA MET A 192 -16.39 -4.29 -12.81
C MET A 192 -17.01 -5.65 -13.20
N GLN A 193 -17.18 -6.57 -12.25
CA GLN A 193 -17.79 -7.87 -12.46
C GLN A 193 -19.25 -7.78 -12.97
N GLN A 194 -19.98 -6.77 -12.54
CA GLN A 194 -21.38 -6.56 -12.95
C GLN A 194 -21.51 -5.81 -14.27
N LEU A 195 -20.77 -4.71 -14.42
CA LEU A 195 -20.93 -3.77 -15.53
C LEU A 195 -20.20 -4.21 -16.79
N LEU A 196 -18.98 -4.74 -16.69
CA LEU A 196 -18.18 -5.20 -17.84
C LEU A 196 -18.60 -6.57 -18.40
N THR A 197 -19.55 -7.21 -17.73
CA THR A 197 -20.14 -8.49 -18.20
C THR A 197 -21.59 -8.36 -18.65
N GLY A 198 -22.19 -7.17 -18.53
CA GLY A 198 -23.60 -6.92 -18.85
C GLY A 198 -24.59 -7.52 -17.84
N LYS A 199 -24.12 -8.09 -16.71
CA LYS A 199 -25.01 -8.63 -15.65
C LYS A 199 -25.89 -7.56 -15.02
N LYS A 200 -25.41 -6.34 -14.96
CA LYS A 200 -26.15 -5.15 -14.53
C LYS A 200 -26.07 -4.08 -15.60
N ARG A 201 -27.22 -3.55 -16.01
CA ARG A 201 -27.30 -2.46 -16.97
C ARG A 201 -27.45 -1.13 -16.20
N LEU A 202 -26.78 -0.11 -16.67
CA LEU A 202 -26.89 1.24 -16.13
C LEU A 202 -28.12 1.96 -16.68
N ILE A 203 -28.53 3.03 -16.05
CA ILE A 203 -29.60 3.90 -16.52
C ILE A 203 -29.03 4.83 -17.60
N ASN A 204 -29.68 4.84 -18.76
CA ASN A 204 -29.42 5.80 -19.82
C ASN A 204 -29.93 7.19 -19.36
N PRO A 205 -29.06 8.20 -19.27
CA PRO A 205 -29.47 9.53 -18.80
C PRO A 205 -30.47 10.23 -19.74
N GLU A 206 -30.52 9.87 -21.01
CA GLU A 206 -31.41 10.48 -22.00
C GLU A 206 -32.84 9.94 -21.90
N THR A 207 -32.99 8.67 -21.58
CA THR A 207 -34.31 8.00 -21.55
C THR A 207 -34.84 7.76 -20.15
N GLY A 208 -33.99 7.84 -19.12
CA GLY A 208 -34.33 7.51 -17.73
C GLY A 208 -34.55 6.00 -17.48
N LYS A 209 -34.35 5.15 -18.49
CA LYS A 209 -34.52 3.69 -18.41
C LYS A 209 -33.17 2.99 -18.47
N ALA A 210 -33.11 1.72 -18.09
CA ALA A 210 -31.90 0.91 -18.28
C ALA A 210 -31.54 0.85 -19.76
N PHE A 211 -30.22 0.81 -20.05
CA PHE A 211 -29.77 0.54 -21.41
C PHE A 211 -30.35 -0.80 -21.90
N GLU A 212 -30.80 -0.85 -23.14
CA GLU A 212 -31.42 -2.00 -23.79
C GLU A 212 -30.53 -2.50 -24.96
N GLY A 213 -30.88 -3.63 -25.54
CA GLY A 213 -30.15 -4.26 -26.64
C GLY A 213 -29.12 -5.28 -26.16
N GLU A 214 -28.84 -6.24 -27.05
CA GLU A 214 -27.85 -7.29 -26.77
C GLU A 214 -26.44 -6.78 -26.92
N TRP A 215 -25.53 -7.33 -26.14
CA TRP A 215 -24.11 -7.09 -26.27
C TRP A 215 -23.54 -7.90 -27.44
N GLU A 216 -22.87 -7.22 -28.34
CA GLU A 216 -22.22 -7.84 -29.49
C GLU A 216 -20.91 -8.51 -29.08
N GLU A 217 -20.65 -9.73 -29.55
CA GLU A 217 -19.32 -10.36 -29.40
C GLU A 217 -18.47 -10.02 -30.62
N VAL A 218 -17.35 -9.36 -30.42
CA VAL A 218 -16.46 -8.89 -31.47
C VAL A 218 -15.02 -9.29 -31.21
N LYS A 219 -14.21 -9.43 -32.26
CA LYS A 219 -12.74 -9.52 -32.09
C LYS A 219 -12.16 -8.13 -31.87
N LEU A 220 -11.20 -8.03 -30.97
CA LEU A 220 -10.53 -6.76 -30.66
C LEU A 220 -9.93 -6.12 -31.93
N GLY A 221 -9.37 -6.93 -32.83
CA GLY A 221 -8.85 -6.46 -34.13
C GLY A 221 -9.91 -5.82 -35.05
N ASP A 222 -11.17 -6.20 -34.95
CA ASP A 222 -12.24 -5.70 -35.83
C ASP A 222 -12.73 -4.30 -35.38
N VAL A 223 -12.59 -4.00 -34.10
CA VAL A 223 -13.01 -2.72 -33.51
C VAL A 223 -11.83 -1.71 -33.34
N CYS A 224 -10.63 -2.11 -33.75
CA CYS A 224 -9.46 -1.24 -33.82
C CYS A 224 -9.11 -0.94 -35.29
N SER A 225 -8.71 0.30 -35.56
CA SER A 225 -8.12 0.70 -36.86
C SER A 225 -6.67 0.25 -36.98
N LYS A 226 -5.97 0.13 -35.81
CA LYS A 226 -4.60 -0.35 -35.73
C LYS A 226 -4.40 -1.16 -34.45
N VAL A 227 -3.71 -2.28 -34.58
CA VAL A 227 -3.15 -3.06 -33.45
C VAL A 227 -1.70 -3.34 -33.81
N THR A 228 -0.80 -2.66 -33.10
CA THR A 228 0.65 -2.68 -33.36
C THR A 228 1.41 -2.62 -32.02
N ASP A 229 2.70 -2.57 -32.11
CA ASP A 229 3.58 -2.27 -30.98
C ASP A 229 4.62 -1.21 -31.40
N GLY A 230 5.52 -0.87 -30.50
CA GLY A 230 6.56 0.11 -30.77
C GLY A 230 7.78 -0.45 -31.51
N ALA A 231 8.87 0.28 -31.47
CA ALA A 231 10.10 -0.03 -32.16
C ALA A 231 10.72 -1.36 -31.70
N HIS A 232 11.10 -2.20 -32.67
CA HIS A 232 11.83 -3.48 -32.41
C HIS A 232 13.33 -3.31 -32.33
N HIS A 233 13.85 -2.11 -32.59
CA HIS A 233 15.25 -1.75 -32.41
C HIS A 233 15.36 -0.57 -31.43
N SER A 234 16.49 -0.50 -30.80
CA SER A 234 16.81 0.53 -29.81
C SER A 234 17.89 1.44 -30.35
N PRO A 235 17.59 2.65 -30.84
CA PRO A 235 18.60 3.62 -31.22
C PRO A 235 19.55 3.94 -30.07
N GLN A 236 20.70 4.52 -30.36
CA GLN A 236 21.65 4.95 -29.32
C GLN A 236 21.01 6.04 -28.44
N SER A 237 21.23 5.92 -27.13
CA SER A 237 20.77 6.95 -26.19
C SER A 237 21.60 8.21 -26.29
N VAL A 238 20.93 9.35 -26.16
CA VAL A 238 21.52 10.69 -26.09
C VAL A 238 21.16 11.36 -24.76
N GLU A 239 21.91 12.36 -24.35
CA GLU A 239 21.61 13.11 -23.11
C GLU A 239 20.37 14.00 -23.25
N VAL A 240 20.21 14.62 -24.41
CA VAL A 240 19.11 15.53 -24.74
C VAL A 240 18.45 15.08 -26.03
N GLY A 241 17.13 14.89 -26.02
CA GLY A 241 16.37 14.42 -27.17
C GLY A 241 14.93 14.07 -26.83
N TYR A 242 14.33 13.20 -27.61
CA TYR A 242 12.95 12.75 -27.43
C TYR A 242 12.89 11.47 -26.58
N PRO A 243 11.91 11.35 -25.65
CA PRO A 243 11.78 10.17 -24.83
C PRO A 243 11.38 8.94 -25.66
N MET A 244 11.98 7.81 -25.35
CA MET A 244 11.63 6.50 -25.85
C MET A 244 11.17 5.60 -24.70
N PHE A 245 9.87 5.32 -24.66
CA PHE A 245 9.21 4.66 -23.55
C PHE A 245 9.21 3.13 -23.69
N SER A 246 9.40 2.46 -22.59
CA SER A 246 9.26 1.01 -22.43
C SER A 246 8.31 0.70 -21.27
N VAL A 247 8.03 -0.57 -20.99
CA VAL A 247 7.14 -0.98 -19.87
C VAL A 247 7.62 -0.44 -18.52
N LYS A 248 8.93 -0.26 -18.29
CA LYS A 248 9.45 0.32 -17.04
C LYS A 248 8.98 1.75 -16.79
N ASP A 249 8.69 2.48 -17.87
CA ASP A 249 8.28 3.88 -17.84
C ASP A 249 6.75 4.05 -17.72
N MET A 250 5.98 2.95 -17.90
CA MET A 250 4.52 2.97 -17.77
C MET A 250 4.07 3.08 -16.31
N ARG A 251 2.97 3.79 -16.11
CA ARG A 251 2.21 3.87 -14.86
C ARG A 251 0.73 3.58 -15.16
N SER A 252 -0.12 3.60 -14.15
CA SER A 252 -1.56 3.33 -14.31
C SER A 252 -2.28 4.34 -15.22
N THR A 253 -1.79 5.57 -15.29
CA THR A 253 -2.46 6.68 -15.97
C THR A 253 -1.64 7.32 -17.09
N GLY A 254 -0.41 6.87 -17.35
CA GLY A 254 0.47 7.47 -18.35
C GLY A 254 1.91 6.99 -18.25
N PHE A 255 2.84 7.80 -18.75
CA PHE A 255 4.27 7.56 -18.66
C PHE A 255 4.91 8.38 -17.53
N PHE A 256 5.96 7.82 -16.94
CA PHE A 256 6.86 8.54 -16.04
C PHE A 256 8.14 8.88 -16.82
N GLU A 257 8.22 10.10 -17.31
CA GLU A 257 9.26 10.54 -18.25
C GLU A 257 10.67 10.52 -17.67
N ASN A 258 10.82 10.77 -16.35
CA ASN A 258 12.12 10.82 -15.69
C ASN A 258 12.92 9.51 -15.77
N THR A 259 12.28 8.38 -16.12
CA THR A 259 12.96 7.09 -16.28
C THR A 259 13.17 6.72 -17.74
N ALA A 260 12.58 7.48 -18.67
CA ALA A 260 12.71 7.25 -20.10
C ALA A 260 14.13 7.59 -20.57
N ARG A 261 14.62 6.79 -21.49
CA ARG A 261 15.86 7.17 -22.23
C ARG A 261 15.51 8.10 -23.36
N HIS A 262 16.43 8.95 -23.78
CA HIS A 262 16.24 9.86 -24.89
C HIS A 262 16.96 9.36 -26.15
N ILE A 263 16.39 9.70 -27.31
CA ILE A 263 16.92 9.39 -28.65
C ILE A 263 17.06 10.68 -29.46
N SER A 264 17.89 10.63 -30.51
CA SER A 264 18.11 11.78 -31.38
C SER A 264 16.84 12.21 -32.13
N ASP A 265 16.78 13.45 -32.59
CA ASP A 265 15.69 13.97 -33.43
C ASP A 265 15.54 13.14 -34.72
N GLY A 266 16.66 12.72 -35.33
CA GLY A 266 16.64 11.88 -36.53
C GLY A 266 15.99 10.51 -36.27
N ASP A 267 16.36 9.84 -35.19
CA ASP A 267 15.78 8.55 -34.79
C ASP A 267 14.31 8.72 -34.44
N PHE A 268 13.96 9.77 -33.69
CA PHE A 268 12.57 10.07 -33.35
C PHE A 268 11.71 10.21 -34.62
N LYS A 269 12.13 11.04 -35.58
CA LYS A 269 11.42 11.23 -36.86
C LYS A 269 11.29 9.93 -37.66
N ALA A 270 12.33 9.10 -37.67
CA ALA A 270 12.32 7.79 -38.31
C ALA A 270 11.28 6.86 -37.65
N LEU A 271 11.23 6.82 -36.32
CA LEU A 271 10.30 5.98 -35.57
C LEU A 271 8.85 6.47 -35.63
N VAL A 272 8.63 7.78 -35.71
CA VAL A 272 7.31 8.36 -35.97
C VAL A 272 6.77 7.88 -37.34
N LYS A 273 7.61 7.89 -38.39
CA LYS A 273 7.24 7.32 -39.71
C LYS A 273 6.91 5.82 -39.65
N GLN A 274 7.53 5.08 -38.72
CA GLN A 274 7.24 3.67 -38.47
C GLN A 274 6.01 3.46 -37.56
N ASN A 275 5.24 4.52 -37.26
CA ASN A 275 4.05 4.49 -36.39
C ASN A 275 4.33 4.10 -34.94
N CYS A 276 5.49 4.39 -34.42
CA CYS A 276 5.84 4.14 -33.00
C CYS A 276 5.42 5.26 -32.05
N LYS A 277 4.88 6.39 -32.55
CA LYS A 277 4.35 7.50 -31.75
C LYS A 277 2.88 7.23 -31.41
N PRO A 278 2.50 7.22 -30.11
CA PRO A 278 1.10 7.14 -29.70
C PRO A 278 0.33 8.41 -30.08
N GLU A 279 -0.94 8.28 -30.37
CA GLU A 279 -1.88 9.38 -30.60
C GLU A 279 -2.95 9.42 -29.50
N ILE A 280 -3.64 10.55 -29.38
CA ILE A 280 -4.75 10.71 -28.43
C ILE A 280 -5.83 9.63 -28.73
N ASN A 281 -6.37 9.04 -27.67
CA ASN A 281 -7.29 7.88 -27.67
C ASN A 281 -6.65 6.52 -27.99
N ASP A 282 -5.36 6.43 -28.27
CA ASP A 282 -4.68 5.14 -28.30
C ASP A 282 -4.69 4.49 -26.91
N ILE A 283 -4.82 3.17 -26.88
CA ILE A 283 -4.73 2.36 -25.67
C ILE A 283 -3.36 1.71 -25.66
N LEU A 284 -2.58 1.98 -24.64
CA LEU A 284 -1.24 1.42 -24.45
C LEU A 284 -1.25 0.34 -23.41
N ILE A 285 -0.68 -0.81 -23.74
CA ILE A 285 -0.72 -2.02 -22.91
C ILE A 285 0.69 -2.60 -22.75
N ALA A 286 1.10 -2.88 -21.52
CA ALA A 286 2.30 -3.65 -21.24
C ALA A 286 2.12 -5.10 -21.77
N LYS A 287 2.87 -5.49 -22.82
CA LYS A 287 2.74 -6.80 -23.45
C LYS A 287 3.89 -7.76 -23.21
N ASP A 288 5.03 -7.27 -22.75
CA ASP A 288 6.23 -8.08 -22.44
C ASP A 288 6.59 -7.99 -20.96
N GLY A 289 6.92 -9.10 -20.33
CA GLY A 289 7.33 -9.18 -18.92
C GLY A 289 6.20 -8.92 -17.95
N SER A 290 5.86 -7.66 -17.75
CA SER A 290 4.77 -7.22 -16.86
C SER A 290 3.42 -7.17 -17.59
N ILE A 291 2.99 -8.30 -18.16
CA ILE A 291 1.79 -8.41 -19.01
C ILE A 291 0.56 -7.84 -18.30
N LEU A 292 -0.14 -6.92 -18.99
CA LEU A 292 -1.34 -6.23 -18.52
C LEU A 292 -1.20 -5.55 -17.13
N LYS A 293 0.02 -5.40 -16.62
CA LYS A 293 0.25 -4.65 -15.37
C LYS A 293 -0.17 -3.20 -15.53
N TYR A 294 0.12 -2.64 -16.69
CA TYR A 294 -0.26 -1.28 -17.06
C TYR A 294 -1.08 -1.32 -18.36
N CYS A 295 -2.21 -0.63 -18.33
CA CYS A 295 -3.08 -0.37 -19.47
C CYS A 295 -3.71 1.00 -19.25
N PHE A 296 -3.47 1.94 -20.15
CA PHE A 296 -4.06 3.28 -20.07
C PHE A 296 -4.38 3.85 -21.44
N VAL A 297 -5.25 4.84 -21.46
CA VAL A 297 -5.63 5.60 -22.67
C VAL A 297 -4.80 6.88 -22.72
N VAL A 298 -4.23 7.16 -23.87
CA VAL A 298 -3.52 8.41 -24.17
C VAL A 298 -4.52 9.55 -24.20
N LYS A 299 -4.42 10.48 -23.23
CA LYS A 299 -5.33 11.61 -23.06
C LYS A 299 -4.78 12.91 -23.65
N GLU A 300 -3.46 13.04 -23.71
CA GLU A 300 -2.73 14.20 -24.16
C GLU A 300 -1.66 13.78 -25.17
N GLU A 301 -1.14 14.73 -25.94
CA GLU A 301 -0.12 14.43 -26.94
C GLU A 301 1.17 13.92 -26.27
N VAL A 302 1.63 12.72 -26.66
CA VAL A 302 2.88 12.13 -26.21
C VAL A 302 4.03 12.64 -27.07
N GLN A 303 4.98 13.35 -26.49
CA GLN A 303 6.17 13.85 -27.20
C GLN A 303 7.31 12.81 -27.22
N GLY A 304 6.97 11.55 -27.49
CA GLY A 304 7.90 10.44 -27.51
C GLY A 304 7.38 9.26 -28.34
N VAL A 305 8.18 8.21 -28.40
CA VAL A 305 7.88 6.96 -29.09
C VAL A 305 7.95 5.78 -28.13
N ILE A 306 7.32 4.66 -28.49
CA ILE A 306 7.27 3.44 -27.67
C ILE A 306 8.14 2.34 -28.25
N LEU A 307 8.65 1.49 -27.34
CA LEU A 307 9.33 0.24 -27.69
C LEU A 307 8.33 -0.91 -27.88
N SER A 308 8.76 -1.97 -28.56
CA SER A 308 7.98 -3.17 -28.85
C SER A 308 7.43 -3.90 -27.61
N SER A 309 7.91 -3.60 -26.43
CA SER A 309 7.36 -4.12 -25.17
C SER A 309 5.98 -3.55 -24.81
N ILE A 310 5.54 -2.50 -25.52
CA ILE A 310 4.22 -1.85 -25.36
C ILE A 310 3.38 -2.11 -26.59
N ALA A 311 2.20 -2.70 -26.44
CA ALA A 311 1.20 -2.78 -27.49
C ALA A 311 0.42 -1.47 -27.57
N LEU A 312 0.08 -1.08 -28.79
CA LEU A 312 -0.74 0.08 -29.14
C LEU A 312 -1.99 -0.39 -29.88
N LEU A 313 -3.14 -0.06 -29.31
CA LEU A 313 -4.46 -0.31 -29.90
C LEU A 313 -5.08 1.05 -30.23
N ARG A 314 -5.37 1.29 -31.51
CA ARG A 314 -6.08 2.49 -31.96
C ARG A 314 -7.53 2.14 -32.25
N PRO A 315 -8.46 2.51 -31.36
CA PRO A 315 -9.87 2.13 -31.50
C PRO A 315 -10.58 2.87 -32.62
N LYS A 316 -11.57 2.22 -33.23
CA LYS A 316 -12.58 2.88 -34.08
C LYS A 316 -13.62 3.52 -33.16
N LEU A 317 -13.55 4.83 -32.93
CA LEU A 317 -14.32 5.55 -31.91
C LEU A 317 -15.86 5.45 -32.10
N ASN A 318 -16.32 5.15 -33.32
CA ASN A 318 -17.72 4.88 -33.63
C ASN A 318 -18.20 3.47 -33.20
N LYS A 319 -17.28 2.59 -32.79
CA LYS A 319 -17.59 1.22 -32.32
C LYS A 319 -17.19 1.00 -30.88
N ILE A 320 -16.08 1.59 -30.47
CA ILE A 320 -15.50 1.30 -29.16
C ILE A 320 -15.01 2.56 -28.46
N PHE A 321 -15.35 2.68 -27.18
CA PHE A 321 -14.87 3.74 -26.31
C PHE A 321 -13.56 3.31 -25.65
N PRO A 322 -12.44 4.06 -25.79
CA PRO A 322 -11.11 3.62 -25.35
C PRO A 322 -11.04 3.24 -23.88
N GLN A 323 -11.63 4.06 -22.99
CA GLN A 323 -11.63 3.83 -21.56
C GLN A 323 -12.39 2.57 -21.16
N PHE A 324 -13.42 2.16 -21.92
CA PHE A 324 -14.12 0.90 -21.69
C PHE A 324 -13.16 -0.28 -21.86
N ILE A 325 -12.36 -0.28 -22.92
CA ILE A 325 -11.35 -1.31 -23.19
C ILE A 325 -10.24 -1.30 -22.12
N ALA A 326 -9.78 -0.13 -21.71
CA ALA A 326 -8.79 -0.04 -20.64
C ALA A 326 -9.32 -0.66 -19.33
N GLN A 327 -10.58 -0.39 -18.97
CA GLN A 327 -11.26 -1.03 -17.83
C GLN A 327 -11.44 -2.53 -18.03
N TYR A 328 -11.78 -2.99 -19.25
CA TYR A 328 -11.88 -4.40 -19.54
C TYR A 328 -10.56 -5.14 -19.27
N PHE A 329 -9.43 -4.64 -19.76
CA PHE A 329 -8.10 -5.23 -19.52
C PHE A 329 -7.60 -5.08 -18.08
N SER A 330 -8.20 -4.22 -17.28
CA SER A 330 -7.85 -4.09 -15.87
C SER A 330 -8.45 -5.18 -14.97
N GLN A 331 -9.43 -5.97 -15.45
CA GLN A 331 -10.05 -7.06 -14.69
C GLN A 331 -9.07 -8.19 -14.39
N ASP A 332 -9.06 -8.68 -13.15
CA ASP A 332 -8.19 -9.78 -12.71
C ASP A 332 -8.43 -11.06 -13.55
N SER A 333 -9.70 -11.34 -13.90
CA SER A 333 -10.07 -12.48 -14.73
C SER A 333 -9.48 -12.40 -16.14
N VAL A 334 -9.49 -11.21 -16.75
CA VAL A 334 -8.91 -10.96 -18.08
C VAL A 334 -7.39 -11.05 -18.01
N LYS A 335 -6.77 -10.45 -17.00
CA LYS A 335 -5.30 -10.55 -16.78
C LYS A 335 -4.86 -12.01 -16.61
N PHE A 336 -5.61 -12.77 -15.82
CA PHE A 336 -5.33 -14.19 -15.59
C PHE A 336 -5.48 -15.00 -16.89
N PHE A 337 -6.59 -14.81 -17.63
CA PHE A 337 -6.83 -15.49 -18.91
C PHE A 337 -5.73 -15.18 -19.93
N VAL A 338 -5.43 -13.89 -20.13
CA VAL A 338 -4.41 -13.43 -21.09
C VAL A 338 -3.02 -13.95 -20.67
N GLY A 339 -2.69 -13.86 -19.37
CA GLY A 339 -1.42 -14.34 -18.86
C GLY A 339 -1.22 -15.85 -18.98
N LYS A 340 -2.30 -16.64 -18.90
CA LYS A 340 -2.23 -18.11 -18.99
C LYS A 340 -2.37 -18.65 -20.40
N ALA A 341 -3.28 -18.08 -21.20
CA ALA A 341 -3.68 -18.64 -22.48
C ALA A 341 -2.94 -18.03 -23.68
N LEU A 342 -2.47 -16.79 -23.57
CA LEU A 342 -1.93 -16.03 -24.70
C LEU A 342 -0.45 -15.69 -24.56
N THR A 343 0.24 -16.18 -23.51
CA THR A 343 1.67 -15.94 -23.38
C THR A 343 2.48 -17.07 -23.98
N SER A 344 3.52 -16.69 -24.70
CA SER A 344 4.51 -17.61 -25.29
C SER A 344 5.91 -17.30 -24.73
N GLY A 345 6.77 -18.34 -24.66
CA GLY A 345 8.19 -18.23 -24.33
C GLY A 345 8.58 -18.84 -23.00
N SER A 346 9.78 -19.45 -22.96
CA SER A 346 10.38 -20.06 -21.76
C SER A 346 11.14 -19.06 -20.86
N GLY A 347 11.24 -17.79 -21.29
CA GLY A 347 11.92 -16.71 -20.57
C GLY A 347 10.98 -15.61 -20.14
N VAL A 348 11.09 -14.42 -20.74
CA VAL A 348 10.19 -13.30 -20.44
C VAL A 348 8.82 -13.56 -21.09
N PRO A 349 7.72 -13.63 -20.32
CA PRO A 349 6.38 -13.84 -20.88
C PRO A 349 6.03 -12.71 -21.87
N ARG A 350 5.44 -13.07 -23.03
CA ARG A 350 5.14 -12.12 -24.10
C ARG A 350 3.82 -12.46 -24.76
N ILE A 351 3.03 -11.44 -25.11
CA ILE A 351 1.86 -11.59 -25.96
C ILE A 351 2.20 -11.13 -27.37
N ILE A 352 1.89 -11.94 -28.38
CA ILE A 352 2.05 -11.55 -29.78
C ILE A 352 0.84 -10.76 -30.27
N LEU A 353 1.04 -9.84 -31.22
CA LEU A 353 -0.02 -8.97 -31.73
C LEU A 353 -1.20 -9.72 -32.37
N LYS A 354 -0.93 -10.89 -32.96
CA LYS A 354 -1.97 -11.75 -33.51
C LYS A 354 -2.97 -12.20 -32.46
N ASP A 355 -2.47 -12.55 -31.26
CA ASP A 355 -3.31 -13.00 -30.16
C ASP A 355 -4.14 -11.83 -29.59
N PHE A 356 -3.57 -10.63 -29.50
CA PHE A 356 -4.34 -9.43 -29.17
C PHE A 356 -5.50 -9.21 -30.14
N LYS A 357 -5.26 -9.30 -31.48
CA LYS A 357 -6.30 -9.16 -32.50
C LYS A 357 -7.40 -10.20 -32.35
N GLY A 358 -7.03 -11.40 -31.92
CA GLY A 358 -7.93 -12.54 -31.73
C GLY A 358 -8.77 -12.54 -30.48
N ILE A 359 -8.49 -11.65 -29.50
CA ILE A 359 -9.27 -11.60 -28.26
C ILE A 359 -10.73 -11.25 -28.57
N HIS A 360 -11.65 -12.11 -28.10
CA HIS A 360 -13.09 -11.85 -28.19
C HIS A 360 -13.52 -11.04 -26.97
N ILE A 361 -14.28 -9.99 -27.23
CA ILE A 361 -14.84 -9.11 -26.18
C ILE A 361 -16.32 -8.89 -26.45
N ARG A 362 -17.13 -8.82 -25.41
CA ARG A 362 -18.53 -8.45 -25.51
C ARG A 362 -18.68 -6.97 -25.23
N ILE A 363 -19.31 -6.26 -26.15
CA ILE A 363 -19.45 -4.80 -26.08
C ILE A 363 -20.91 -4.37 -26.20
N PRO A 364 -21.38 -3.42 -25.39
CA PRO A 364 -22.67 -2.76 -25.58
C PRO A 364 -22.58 -1.63 -26.61
N SER A 365 -23.66 -0.88 -26.77
CA SER A 365 -23.65 0.38 -27.52
C SER A 365 -22.62 1.39 -26.99
N VAL A 366 -22.08 2.24 -27.87
CA VAL A 366 -21.05 3.23 -27.46
C VAL A 366 -21.52 4.14 -26.31
N PRO A 367 -22.77 4.64 -26.24
CA PRO A 367 -23.23 5.41 -25.10
C PRO A 367 -23.19 4.62 -23.77
N GLU A 368 -23.51 3.33 -23.79
CA GLU A 368 -23.42 2.49 -22.58
C GLU A 368 -21.97 2.22 -22.21
N GLN A 369 -21.06 1.97 -23.19
CA GLN A 369 -19.63 1.86 -22.93
C GLN A 369 -19.09 3.12 -22.22
N GLN A 370 -19.47 4.31 -22.69
CA GLN A 370 -19.10 5.59 -22.09
C GLN A 370 -19.61 5.69 -20.64
N LYS A 371 -20.86 5.32 -20.39
CA LYS A 371 -21.45 5.36 -19.04
C LYS A 371 -20.76 4.38 -18.08
N ILE A 372 -20.49 3.16 -18.52
CA ILE A 372 -19.75 2.16 -17.73
C ILE A 372 -18.34 2.67 -17.42
N ALA A 373 -17.62 3.14 -18.42
CA ALA A 373 -16.27 3.67 -18.26
C ALA A 373 -16.25 4.88 -17.32
N SER A 374 -17.24 5.77 -17.40
CA SER A 374 -17.35 6.92 -16.49
C SER A 374 -17.50 6.49 -15.02
N VAL A 375 -18.38 5.52 -14.74
CA VAL A 375 -18.59 5.00 -13.37
C VAL A 375 -17.31 4.36 -12.82
N LEU A 376 -16.64 3.54 -13.62
CA LEU A 376 -15.42 2.85 -13.18
C LEU A 376 -14.23 3.80 -13.04
N THR A 377 -14.13 4.81 -13.91
CA THR A 377 -13.10 5.86 -13.81
C THR A 377 -13.30 6.75 -12.59
N ALA A 378 -14.56 7.07 -12.24
CA ALA A 378 -14.84 7.80 -11.01
C ALA A 378 -14.40 7.01 -9.76
N ALA A 379 -14.62 5.69 -9.75
CA ALA A 379 -14.12 4.83 -8.67
C ALA A 379 -12.57 4.79 -8.60
N ASP A 380 -11.88 4.81 -9.75
CA ASP A 380 -10.42 4.92 -9.77
C ASP A 380 -9.94 6.24 -9.18
N GLN A 381 -10.55 7.35 -9.57
CA GLN A 381 -10.23 8.68 -9.06
C GLN A 381 -10.45 8.79 -7.55
N GLU A 382 -11.53 8.20 -7.03
CA GLU A 382 -11.78 8.16 -5.59
C GLU A 382 -10.68 7.40 -4.84
N ILE A 383 -10.28 6.22 -5.34
CA ILE A 383 -9.19 5.42 -4.75
C ILE A 383 -7.88 6.22 -4.76
N GLU A 384 -7.54 6.84 -5.89
CA GLU A 384 -6.33 7.65 -6.03
C GLU A 384 -6.29 8.84 -5.06
N MET A 385 -7.41 9.56 -4.91
CA MET A 385 -7.54 10.64 -3.94
C MET A 385 -7.38 10.15 -2.50
N LEU A 386 -7.94 9.00 -2.15
CA LEU A 386 -7.79 8.41 -0.82
C LEU A 386 -6.34 7.96 -0.57
N GLU A 387 -5.66 7.40 -1.56
CA GLU A 387 -4.24 7.00 -1.45
C GLU A 387 -3.32 8.22 -1.28
N ALA A 388 -3.56 9.29 -2.02
CA ALA A 388 -2.85 10.56 -1.85
C ALA A 388 -3.08 11.18 -0.46
N LYS A 389 -4.33 11.18 0.03
CA LYS A 389 -4.70 11.62 1.37
C LYS A 389 -4.02 10.79 2.47
N LEU A 390 -3.96 9.47 2.28
CA LEU A 390 -3.26 8.57 3.21
C LEU A 390 -1.77 8.89 3.29
N ALA A 391 -1.11 9.09 2.14
CA ALA A 391 0.30 9.47 2.08
C ALA A 391 0.56 10.78 2.82
N HIS A 392 -0.28 11.79 2.59
CA HIS A 392 -0.23 13.07 3.29
C HIS A 392 -0.39 12.91 4.81
N PHE A 393 -1.39 12.15 5.27
CA PHE A 393 -1.61 11.90 6.70
C PHE A 393 -0.41 11.23 7.37
N LYS A 394 0.21 10.25 6.70
CA LYS A 394 1.42 9.57 7.20
C LYS A 394 2.60 10.55 7.32
N GLN A 395 2.77 11.43 6.34
CA GLN A 395 3.82 12.44 6.34
C GLN A 395 3.61 13.47 7.46
N GLU A 396 2.40 14.02 7.59
CA GLU A 396 2.05 14.99 8.63
C GLU A 396 2.21 14.38 10.04
N LYS A 397 1.72 13.17 10.25
CA LYS A 397 1.93 12.48 11.54
C LYS A 397 3.41 12.33 11.85
N LYS A 398 4.23 11.95 10.88
CA LYS A 398 5.68 11.80 11.07
C LYS A 398 6.32 13.13 11.49
N ALA A 399 5.96 14.23 10.82
CA ALA A 399 6.45 15.57 11.15
C ALA A 399 6.02 16.01 12.56
N LEU A 400 4.75 15.77 12.91
CA LEU A 400 4.22 16.08 14.25
C LEU A 400 4.93 15.25 15.34
N MET A 401 5.18 13.96 15.12
CA MET A 401 5.94 13.14 16.06
C MET A 401 7.33 13.72 16.33
N GLN A 402 8.04 14.15 15.27
CA GLN A 402 9.37 14.77 15.41
C GLN A 402 9.33 16.08 16.18
N GLN A 403 8.25 16.86 16.06
CA GLN A 403 8.11 18.14 16.76
C GLN A 403 7.64 17.97 18.21
N LEU A 404 6.58 17.18 18.42
CA LEU A 404 5.89 17.08 19.70
C LEU A 404 6.62 16.17 20.70
N LEU A 405 7.16 15.02 20.25
CA LEU A 405 7.85 14.09 21.14
C LEU A 405 9.27 14.55 21.53
N THR A 406 9.81 15.54 20.84
CA THR A 406 11.11 16.13 21.15
C THR A 406 11.00 17.50 21.84
N GLY A 407 9.78 18.02 21.99
CA GLY A 407 9.53 19.34 22.57
C GLY A 407 9.89 20.52 21.65
N LYS A 408 10.27 20.27 20.38
CA LYS A 408 10.51 21.35 19.40
C LYS A 408 9.27 22.23 19.18
N ARG A 409 8.09 21.65 19.37
CA ARG A 409 6.81 22.35 19.42
C ARG A 409 6.06 21.93 20.68
N ARG A 410 5.58 22.91 21.45
CA ARG A 410 4.79 22.71 22.65
C ARG A 410 3.29 22.68 22.33
N VAL A 411 2.55 21.98 23.13
CA VAL A 411 1.08 22.02 23.12
C VAL A 411 0.57 22.89 24.25
N THR A 412 -0.47 23.66 24.00
CA THR A 412 -1.18 24.39 25.05
C THR A 412 -2.03 23.40 25.85
N VAL A 413 -1.84 23.36 27.13
CA VAL A 413 -2.67 22.59 28.06
C VAL A 413 -3.55 23.60 28.79
N ASP A 414 -4.87 23.41 28.66
CA ASP A 414 -5.82 24.16 29.48
C ASP A 414 -5.54 23.75 30.92
N ILE A 415 -5.10 24.69 31.73
CA ILE A 415 -4.98 24.49 33.18
C ILE A 415 -6.41 24.68 33.68
N ASP A 416 -7.11 23.55 33.92
CA ASP A 416 -8.33 23.61 34.72
C ASP A 416 -7.95 24.16 36.07
N ILE A 417 -8.33 25.44 36.30
CA ILE A 417 -8.16 26.15 37.57
C ILE A 417 -9.15 25.62 38.58
#